data_9476b9eb3f82b02975777be3016f4ed9
#
_entry.id   9476b9eb3f82b02975777be3016f4ed9
#
_cell.length_a   1.000
_cell.length_b   1.000
_cell.length_c   1.000
_cell.angle_alpha   90.00
_cell.angle_beta   90.00
_cell.angle_gamma   90.00
#
_symmetry.space_group_name_H-M   'P 1'
#
loop_
_entity.id
_entity.type
_entity.pdbx_description
1 polymer ?
#
loop_
_entity_poly.entity_id
_entity_poly.type
_entity_poly.pdbx_seq_one_letter_code
_entity_poly.pdbx_strand_id
1 'polypeptide(L)'
;MTINHYSLMSLCFFALALLIKSMPFLDIELLKFFNSLMFSELFFAYFTEIGNGLVCLAIIIPVLSYFSHKTSLNSVKIQTLVMVGLIIGAIVKILKELASFSVRPGYYQLEDINYLEPVFSYNSFPSGHAATIIGISFVWISLAFRGITTKHAGLIISLVIFLALSVSLSRVIVAAHWLSDI
;
A
#
# COMPACT_ATOMS: atom_id res chain seq x y z
N MET A 1 -6.71 -16.84 24.80
CA MET A 1 -6.26 -15.70 23.97
C MET A 1 -7.04 -15.79 22.68
N THR A 2 -8.10 -15.00 22.53
CA THR A 2 -8.94 -15.00 21.30
C THR A 2 -8.18 -14.24 20.24
N ILE A 3 -7.82 -14.94 19.16
CA ILE A 3 -7.23 -14.28 17.97
C ILE A 3 -8.28 -13.33 17.43
N ASN A 4 -7.99 -12.05 17.42
CA ASN A 4 -8.87 -11.03 16.86
C ASN A 4 -8.96 -11.25 15.33
N HIS A 5 -10.14 -11.04 14.74
CA HIS A 5 -10.37 -11.21 13.29
C HIS A 5 -9.32 -10.46 12.43
N TYR A 6 -8.86 -9.29 12.88
CA TYR A 6 -7.80 -8.52 12.20
C TYR A 6 -6.45 -9.23 12.21
N SER A 7 -6.09 -9.89 13.32
CA SER A 7 -4.85 -10.67 13.40
C SER A 7 -4.90 -11.90 12.48
N LEU A 8 -6.07 -12.55 12.39
CA LEU A 8 -6.27 -13.67 11.49
C LEU A 8 -6.15 -13.24 10.01
N MET A 9 -6.81 -12.13 9.64
CA MET A 9 -6.71 -11.57 8.29
C MET A 9 -5.26 -11.22 7.93
N SER A 10 -4.53 -10.55 8.83
CA SER A 10 -3.12 -10.21 8.61
C SER A 10 -2.25 -11.46 8.42
N LEU A 11 -2.49 -12.51 9.21
CA LEU A 11 -1.80 -13.79 9.04
C LEU A 11 -2.12 -14.46 7.70
N CYS A 12 -3.39 -14.41 7.25
CA CYS A 12 -3.78 -14.95 5.94
C CYS A 12 -3.10 -14.20 4.79
N PHE A 13 -3.07 -12.87 4.83
CA PHE A 13 -2.38 -12.07 3.81
C PHE A 13 -0.88 -12.32 3.81
N PHE A 14 -0.26 -12.38 4.98
CA PHE A 14 1.17 -12.71 5.09
C PHE A 14 1.48 -14.11 4.57
N ALA A 15 0.66 -15.11 4.91
CA ALA A 15 0.82 -16.47 4.41
C ALA A 15 0.65 -16.54 2.88
N LEU A 16 -0.32 -15.79 2.32
CA LEU A 16 -0.52 -15.69 0.87
C LEU A 16 0.68 -15.03 0.18
N ALA A 17 1.20 -13.94 0.73
CA ALA A 17 2.40 -13.28 0.19
C ALA A 17 3.62 -14.22 0.20
N LEU A 18 3.83 -14.97 1.30
CA LEU A 18 4.89 -15.98 1.38
C LEU A 18 4.69 -17.13 0.35
N LEU A 19 3.43 -17.56 0.17
CA LEU A 19 3.10 -18.60 -0.81
C LEU A 19 3.43 -18.11 -2.23
N ILE A 20 2.99 -16.91 -2.61
CA ILE A 20 3.29 -16.33 -3.94
C ILE A 20 4.81 -16.20 -4.09
N LYS A 21 5.51 -15.66 -3.09
CA LYS A 21 6.97 -15.49 -3.12
C LYS A 21 7.73 -16.81 -3.21
N SER A 22 7.17 -17.91 -2.71
CA SER A 22 7.76 -19.26 -2.87
C SER A 22 7.55 -19.85 -4.27
N MET A 23 6.72 -19.19 -5.10
CA MET A 23 6.39 -19.61 -6.46
C MET A 23 6.77 -18.50 -7.47
N PRO A 24 8.06 -18.31 -7.80
CA PRO A 24 8.51 -17.17 -8.63
C PRO A 24 7.81 -17.07 -9.99
N PHE A 25 7.44 -18.21 -10.57
CA PHE A 25 6.68 -18.24 -11.82
C PHE A 25 5.32 -17.55 -11.67
N LEU A 26 4.61 -17.78 -10.56
CA LEU A 26 3.32 -17.15 -10.30
C LEU A 26 3.46 -15.65 -10.11
N ASP A 27 4.49 -15.19 -9.41
CA ASP A 27 4.75 -13.76 -9.19
C ASP A 27 5.04 -13.03 -10.52
N ILE A 28 5.78 -13.69 -11.44
CA ILE A 28 6.05 -13.18 -12.78
C ILE A 28 4.76 -13.11 -13.63
N GLU A 29 3.95 -14.15 -13.64
CA GLU A 29 2.69 -14.16 -14.42
C GLU A 29 1.70 -13.12 -13.88
N LEU A 30 1.61 -12.96 -12.56
CA LEU A 30 0.79 -11.92 -11.96
C LEU A 30 1.33 -10.52 -12.30
N LEU A 31 2.65 -10.32 -12.30
CA LEU A 31 3.24 -9.07 -12.74
C LEU A 31 2.85 -8.76 -14.19
N LYS A 32 3.01 -9.70 -15.13
CA LYS A 32 2.63 -9.53 -16.54
C LYS A 32 1.15 -9.19 -16.68
N PHE A 33 0.30 -9.93 -15.98
CA PHE A 33 -1.14 -9.65 -15.98
C PHE A 33 -1.46 -8.23 -15.50
N PHE A 34 -0.95 -7.82 -14.34
CA PHE A 34 -1.24 -6.48 -13.83
C PHE A 34 -0.61 -5.38 -14.69
N ASN A 35 0.61 -5.57 -15.19
CA ASN A 35 1.28 -4.61 -16.07
C ASN A 35 0.51 -4.41 -17.39
N SER A 36 -0.11 -5.46 -17.93
CA SER A 36 -0.98 -5.33 -19.13
C SER A 36 -2.23 -4.46 -18.91
N LEU A 37 -2.61 -4.18 -17.66
CA LEU A 37 -3.71 -3.27 -17.34
C LEU A 37 -3.29 -1.79 -17.38
N MET A 38 -2.04 -1.49 -17.66
CA MET A 38 -1.54 -0.12 -17.73
C MET A 38 -2.03 0.57 -19.01
N PHE A 39 -3.16 1.26 -18.90
CA PHE A 39 -3.78 1.99 -20.03
C PHE A 39 -3.15 3.36 -20.31
N SER A 40 -2.42 3.95 -19.35
CA SER A 40 -1.75 5.24 -19.48
C SER A 40 -0.58 5.33 -18.50
N GLU A 41 0.63 5.49 -19.02
CA GLU A 41 1.85 5.68 -18.22
C GLU A 41 1.75 6.93 -17.34
N LEU A 42 1.30 8.04 -17.91
CA LEU A 42 1.15 9.30 -17.19
C LEU A 42 0.18 9.19 -16.02
N PHE A 43 -0.96 8.53 -16.22
CA PHE A 43 -1.92 8.30 -15.14
C PHE A 43 -1.29 7.49 -14.01
N PHE A 44 -0.66 6.37 -14.32
CA PHE A 44 -0.07 5.50 -13.30
C PHE A 44 1.17 6.13 -12.63
N ALA A 45 1.94 6.96 -13.33
CA ALA A 45 3.03 7.73 -12.76
C ALA A 45 2.56 8.60 -11.59
N TYR A 46 1.47 9.36 -11.78
CA TYR A 46 0.92 10.19 -10.70
C TYR A 46 0.09 9.39 -9.69
N PHE A 47 -0.67 8.41 -10.14
CA PHE A 47 -1.52 7.62 -9.26
C PHE A 47 -0.72 6.84 -8.22
N THR A 48 0.38 6.24 -8.62
CA THR A 48 1.25 5.50 -7.71
C THR A 48 1.89 6.39 -6.63
N GLU A 49 2.13 7.68 -6.95
CA GLU A 49 2.70 8.65 -6.01
C GLU A 49 1.78 8.98 -4.83
N ILE A 50 0.49 8.69 -4.91
CA ILE A 50 -0.44 8.80 -3.76
C ILE A 50 0.06 7.95 -2.56
N GLY A 51 0.75 6.85 -2.81
CA GLY A 51 1.37 6.02 -1.77
C GLY A 51 2.73 6.51 -1.28
N ASN A 52 3.33 7.50 -1.94
CA ASN A 52 4.61 8.08 -1.54
C ASN A 52 4.52 8.69 -0.14
N GLY A 53 5.51 8.39 0.71
CA GLY A 53 5.52 8.85 2.10
C GLY A 53 5.43 10.38 2.24
N LEU A 54 6.11 11.15 1.39
CA LEU A 54 6.04 12.61 1.41
C LEU A 54 4.67 13.12 0.96
N VAL A 55 4.08 12.53 -0.08
CA VAL A 55 2.73 12.87 -0.55
C VAL A 55 1.70 12.52 0.54
N CYS A 56 1.85 11.36 1.19
CA CYS A 56 0.99 11.00 2.31
C CYS A 56 1.09 12.00 3.47
N LEU A 57 2.29 12.42 3.85
CA LEU A 57 2.49 13.39 4.94
C LEU A 57 1.97 14.78 4.57
N ALA A 58 2.26 15.26 3.35
CA ALA A 58 1.96 16.63 2.94
C ALA A 58 0.52 16.84 2.45
N ILE A 59 -0.13 15.82 1.91
CA ILE A 59 -1.44 15.94 1.26
C ILE A 59 -2.46 15.00 1.90
N ILE A 60 -2.22 13.69 1.91
CA ILE A 60 -3.24 12.71 2.28
C ILE A 60 -3.65 12.86 3.76
N ILE A 61 -2.69 12.96 4.67
CA ILE A 61 -2.98 13.11 6.10
C ILE A 61 -3.76 14.40 6.40
N PRO A 62 -3.36 15.59 5.90
CA PRO A 62 -4.16 16.80 6.05
C PRO A 62 -5.58 16.67 5.50
N VAL A 63 -5.77 16.10 4.32
CA VAL A 63 -7.08 15.87 3.71
C VAL A 63 -7.96 14.97 4.58
N LEU A 64 -7.44 13.82 5.01
CA LEU A 64 -8.17 12.89 5.88
C LEU A 64 -8.54 13.53 7.23
N SER A 65 -7.64 14.31 7.81
CA SER A 65 -7.89 15.03 9.06
C SER A 65 -8.96 16.12 8.88
N TYR A 66 -8.87 16.92 7.81
CA TYR A 66 -9.87 17.94 7.49
C TYR A 66 -11.24 17.31 7.29
N PHE A 67 -11.32 16.21 6.55
CA PHE A 67 -12.57 15.48 6.33
C PHE A 67 -13.17 14.98 7.64
N SER A 68 -12.36 14.44 8.55
CA SER A 68 -12.82 14.00 9.87
C SER A 68 -13.41 15.13 10.70
N HIS A 69 -12.84 16.34 10.60
CA HIS A 69 -13.34 17.52 11.33
C HIS A 69 -14.65 18.10 10.75
N LYS A 70 -14.83 17.99 9.43
CA LYS A 70 -15.99 18.59 8.73
C LYS A 70 -17.20 17.64 8.64
N THR A 71 -17.02 16.38 8.91
CA THR A 71 -18.09 15.38 8.92
C THR A 71 -18.47 15.02 10.36
N SER A 72 -19.50 14.22 10.53
CA SER A 72 -19.91 13.66 11.83
C SER A 72 -18.99 12.53 12.33
N LEU A 73 -17.82 12.37 11.73
CA LEU A 73 -16.82 11.40 12.13
C LEU A 73 -16.06 11.87 13.39
N ASN A 74 -15.49 10.91 14.11
CA ASN A 74 -14.60 11.24 15.24
C ASN A 74 -13.39 12.04 14.73
N SER A 75 -13.07 13.13 15.41
CA SER A 75 -11.92 13.96 15.05
C SER A 75 -10.61 13.17 15.17
N VAL A 76 -9.89 13.07 14.06
CA VAL A 76 -8.57 12.45 14.01
C VAL A 76 -7.50 13.54 13.90
N LYS A 77 -6.59 13.57 14.86
CA LYS A 77 -5.52 14.57 14.91
C LYS A 77 -4.45 14.27 13.87
N ILE A 78 -4.08 15.29 13.09
CA ILE A 78 -2.96 15.22 12.13
C ILE A 78 -1.72 14.62 12.78
N GLN A 79 -1.36 15.04 13.98
CA GLN A 79 -0.19 14.58 14.73
C GLN A 79 -0.17 13.04 14.88
N THR A 80 -1.32 12.43 15.18
CA THR A 80 -1.42 10.98 15.32
C THR A 80 -1.10 10.28 14.00
N LEU A 81 -1.67 10.75 12.88
CA LEU A 81 -1.42 10.14 11.57
C LEU A 81 0.01 10.39 11.09
N VAL A 82 0.59 11.57 11.37
CA VAL A 82 2.00 11.86 11.06
C VAL A 82 2.91 10.92 11.82
N MET A 83 2.70 10.73 13.13
CA MET A 83 3.49 9.80 13.94
C MET A 83 3.39 8.36 13.41
N VAL A 84 2.18 7.93 13.04
CA VAL A 84 1.98 6.61 12.41
C VAL A 84 2.74 6.49 11.09
N GLY A 85 2.65 7.50 10.23
CA GLY A 85 3.39 7.53 8.96
C GLY A 85 4.91 7.43 9.16
N LEU A 86 5.45 8.15 10.15
CA LEU A 86 6.87 8.09 10.49
C LEU A 86 7.28 6.71 11.03
N ILE A 87 6.46 6.11 11.89
CA ILE A 87 6.70 4.76 12.44
C ILE A 87 6.69 3.72 11.30
N ILE A 88 5.70 3.79 10.41
CA ILE A 88 5.63 2.89 9.24
C ILE A 88 6.89 3.06 8.39
N GLY A 89 7.28 4.30 8.08
CA GLY A 89 8.49 4.59 7.31
C GLY A 89 9.75 4.01 7.96
N ALA A 90 9.90 4.12 9.29
CA ALA A 90 11.02 3.55 10.03
C ALA A 90 11.02 2.01 9.97
N ILE A 91 9.85 1.37 10.17
CA ILE A 91 9.71 -0.09 10.09
C ILE A 91 10.04 -0.57 8.67
N VAL A 92 9.49 0.08 7.64
CA VAL A 92 9.78 -0.26 6.23
C VAL A 92 11.28 -0.15 5.95
N LYS A 93 11.95 0.91 6.42
CA LYS A 93 13.39 1.08 6.25
C LYS A 93 14.16 -0.08 6.88
N ILE A 94 13.86 -0.44 8.12
CA ILE A 94 14.50 -1.57 8.82
C ILE A 94 14.28 -2.89 8.05
N LEU A 95 13.05 -3.15 7.62
CA LEU A 95 12.72 -4.36 6.86
C LEU A 95 13.45 -4.40 5.51
N LYS A 96 13.58 -3.26 4.82
CA LYS A 96 14.36 -3.17 3.58
C LYS A 96 15.85 -3.46 3.80
N GLU A 97 16.43 -2.98 4.87
CA GLU A 97 17.83 -3.30 5.21
C GLU A 97 18.01 -4.80 5.48
N LEU A 98 17.08 -5.41 6.24
CA LEU A 98 17.09 -6.85 6.51
C LEU A 98 16.84 -7.70 5.25
N ALA A 99 16.03 -7.21 4.32
CA ALA A 99 15.70 -7.86 3.05
C ALA A 99 16.40 -7.20 1.85
N SER A 100 17.59 -6.62 2.05
CA SER A 100 18.33 -5.87 1.03
C SER A 100 18.68 -6.69 -0.23
N PHE A 101 18.72 -8.01 -0.09
CA PHE A 101 18.92 -8.97 -1.18
C PHE A 101 17.66 -9.22 -2.03
N SER A 102 16.48 -8.70 -1.62
CA SER A 102 15.25 -8.91 -2.37
C SER A 102 15.30 -8.20 -3.73
N VAL A 103 15.08 -8.98 -4.80
CA VAL A 103 15.25 -8.54 -6.19
C VAL A 103 13.94 -7.96 -6.72
N ARG A 104 14.03 -6.82 -7.42
CA ARG A 104 12.88 -6.17 -8.08
C ARG A 104 12.62 -6.73 -9.47
N PRO A 105 11.38 -6.54 -10.02
CA PRO A 105 11.09 -6.92 -11.41
C PRO A 105 12.09 -6.37 -12.42
N GLY A 106 12.51 -5.12 -12.26
CA GLY A 106 13.45 -4.45 -13.15
C GLY A 106 14.85 -5.07 -13.23
N TYR A 107 15.25 -5.91 -12.26
CA TYR A 107 16.50 -6.65 -12.33
C TYR A 107 16.51 -7.67 -13.48
N TYR A 108 15.36 -8.31 -13.73
CA TYR A 108 15.25 -9.37 -14.74
C TYR A 108 15.06 -8.84 -16.15
N GLN A 109 14.75 -7.55 -16.33
CA GLN A 109 14.46 -6.91 -17.63
C GLN A 109 13.56 -7.81 -18.51
N LEU A 110 12.45 -8.26 -17.93
CA LEU A 110 11.52 -9.16 -18.59
C LEU A 110 10.99 -8.52 -19.87
N GLU A 111 10.95 -9.33 -20.94
CA GLU A 111 10.31 -8.94 -22.21
C GLU A 111 8.82 -8.67 -21.98
N ASP A 112 8.23 -7.77 -22.76
CA ASP A 112 6.82 -7.38 -22.72
C ASP A 112 6.34 -6.70 -21.41
N ILE A 113 7.27 -6.16 -20.60
CA ILE A 113 6.95 -5.37 -19.41
C ILE A 113 7.27 -3.89 -19.63
N ASN A 114 6.27 -3.04 -19.39
CA ASN A 114 6.45 -1.59 -19.39
C ASN A 114 6.93 -1.12 -18.00
N TYR A 115 8.19 -0.76 -17.89
CA TYR A 115 8.78 -0.22 -16.68
C TYR A 115 8.65 1.30 -16.67
N LEU A 116 7.88 1.83 -15.71
CA LEU A 116 7.61 3.27 -15.67
C LEU A 116 8.66 4.08 -14.91
N GLU A 117 9.38 3.47 -13.98
CA GLU A 117 10.36 4.13 -13.11
C GLU A 117 11.79 3.71 -13.42
N PRO A 118 12.79 4.49 -12.92
CA PRO A 118 14.16 4.04 -12.97
C PRO A 118 14.28 2.61 -12.46
N VAL A 119 14.95 1.77 -13.23
CA VAL A 119 15.06 0.34 -12.95
C VAL A 119 15.94 0.13 -11.73
N PHE A 120 15.32 -0.04 -10.57
CA PHE A 120 16.03 -0.48 -9.37
C PHE A 120 16.14 -2.00 -9.37
N SER A 121 17.31 -2.51 -8.99
CA SER A 121 17.58 -3.95 -9.00
C SER A 121 17.22 -4.66 -7.69
N TYR A 122 17.36 -3.98 -6.56
CA TYR A 122 17.26 -4.57 -5.21
C TYR A 122 16.32 -3.80 -4.28
N ASN A 123 16.22 -4.26 -3.03
CA ASN A 123 15.35 -3.66 -2.00
C ASN A 123 13.86 -3.69 -2.39
N SER A 124 13.40 -4.81 -2.95
CA SER A 124 12.01 -4.94 -3.37
C SER A 124 11.06 -5.01 -2.19
N PHE A 125 11.33 -5.86 -1.21
CA PHE A 125 10.45 -6.11 -0.07
C PHE A 125 10.82 -5.27 1.17
N PRO A 126 9.82 -4.75 1.89
CA PRO A 126 8.43 -4.54 1.47
C PRO A 126 8.27 -3.28 0.61
N SER A 127 7.12 -3.17 -0.10
CA SER A 127 6.78 -1.94 -0.81
C SER A 127 6.47 -0.81 0.17
N GLY A 128 7.28 0.26 0.13
CA GLY A 128 7.07 1.42 1.00
C GLY A 128 5.77 2.17 0.71
N HIS A 129 5.40 2.33 -0.57
CA HIS A 129 4.16 2.98 -0.99
C HIS A 129 2.93 2.21 -0.48
N ALA A 130 2.90 0.89 -0.68
CA ALA A 130 1.81 0.04 -0.20
C ALA A 130 1.69 0.09 1.33
N ALA A 131 2.79 -0.12 2.04
CA ALA A 131 2.80 -0.07 3.51
C ALA A 131 2.30 1.27 4.06
N THR A 132 2.71 2.38 3.45
CA THR A 132 2.33 3.73 3.89
C THR A 132 0.84 3.99 3.67
N ILE A 133 0.33 3.78 2.46
CA ILE A 133 -1.08 4.09 2.16
C ILE A 133 -2.05 3.17 2.90
N ILE A 134 -1.74 1.87 2.98
CA ILE A 134 -2.57 0.90 3.72
C ILE A 134 -2.55 1.22 5.21
N GLY A 135 -1.36 1.44 5.78
CA GLY A 135 -1.21 1.69 7.22
C GLY A 135 -1.90 2.98 7.67
N ILE A 136 -1.71 4.09 6.94
CA ILE A 136 -2.39 5.37 7.24
C ILE A 136 -3.90 5.22 7.10
N SER A 137 -4.38 4.58 6.02
CA SER A 137 -5.81 4.36 5.78
C SER A 137 -6.44 3.52 6.90
N PHE A 138 -5.79 2.43 7.29
CA PHE A 138 -6.27 1.56 8.35
C PHE A 138 -6.37 2.28 9.70
N VAL A 139 -5.34 3.04 10.08
CA VAL A 139 -5.36 3.79 11.35
C VAL A 139 -6.40 4.90 11.29
N TRP A 140 -6.50 5.63 10.17
CA TRP A 140 -7.53 6.65 10.01
C TRP A 140 -8.94 6.06 10.14
N ILE A 141 -9.25 4.96 9.46
CA ILE A 141 -10.54 4.25 9.57
C ILE A 141 -10.81 3.86 11.03
N SER A 142 -9.82 3.26 11.68
CA SER A 142 -9.97 2.79 13.06
C SER A 142 -10.25 3.91 14.06
N LEU A 143 -9.69 5.09 13.84
CA LEU A 143 -9.90 6.26 14.71
C LEU A 143 -11.16 7.05 14.33
N ALA A 144 -11.40 7.28 13.04
CA ALA A 144 -12.51 8.09 12.57
C ALA A 144 -13.87 7.41 12.78
N PHE A 145 -13.94 6.10 12.61
CA PHE A 145 -15.20 5.35 12.68
C PHE A 145 -15.38 4.54 13.97
N ARG A 146 -14.60 4.80 14.99
CA ARG A 146 -14.72 4.12 16.28
C ARG A 146 -16.13 4.31 16.87
N GLY A 147 -16.89 3.22 16.95
CA GLY A 147 -18.26 3.24 17.47
C GLY A 147 -19.33 3.80 16.53
N ILE A 148 -18.99 4.10 15.27
CA ILE A 148 -19.94 4.59 14.26
C ILE A 148 -20.37 3.44 13.36
N THR A 149 -21.68 3.16 13.32
CA THR A 149 -22.28 2.06 12.53
C THR A 149 -23.38 2.59 11.60
N THR A 150 -23.05 3.54 10.73
CA THR A 150 -24.01 4.04 9.73
C THR A 150 -23.73 3.48 8.35
N LYS A 151 -24.76 3.44 7.46
CA LYS A 151 -24.56 3.04 6.05
C LYS A 151 -23.52 3.92 5.34
N HIS A 152 -23.49 5.22 5.63
CA HIS A 152 -22.50 6.14 5.08
C HIS A 152 -21.09 5.82 5.56
N ALA A 153 -20.92 5.40 6.82
CA ALA A 153 -19.63 4.96 7.34
C ALA A 153 -19.09 3.76 6.54
N GLY A 154 -19.95 2.76 6.29
CA GLY A 154 -19.57 1.60 5.48
C GLY A 154 -19.10 1.98 4.09
N LEU A 155 -19.81 2.87 3.40
CA LEU A 155 -19.42 3.35 2.07
C LEU A 155 -18.05 4.06 2.09
N ILE A 156 -17.83 4.97 3.03
CA ILE A 156 -16.56 5.70 3.13
C ILE A 156 -15.41 4.74 3.43
N ILE A 157 -15.60 3.82 4.37
CA ILE A 157 -14.59 2.78 4.68
C ILE A 157 -14.25 1.98 3.44
N SER A 158 -15.27 1.51 2.69
CA SER A 158 -15.06 0.72 1.47
C SER A 158 -14.30 1.52 0.40
N LEU A 159 -14.63 2.79 0.21
CA LEU A 159 -13.94 3.67 -0.73
C LEU A 159 -12.46 3.89 -0.35
N VAL A 160 -12.18 4.11 0.92
CA VAL A 160 -10.80 4.31 1.39
C VAL A 160 -9.98 3.02 1.26
N ILE A 161 -10.56 1.87 1.60
CA ILE A 161 -9.91 0.57 1.41
C ILE A 161 -9.65 0.31 -0.07
N PHE A 162 -10.66 0.53 -0.92
CA PHE A 162 -10.52 0.36 -2.37
C PHE A 162 -9.40 1.23 -2.94
N LEU A 163 -9.35 2.51 -2.54
CA LEU A 163 -8.28 3.42 -2.97
C LEU A 163 -6.91 2.94 -2.51
N ALA A 164 -6.77 2.55 -1.24
CA ALA A 164 -5.50 2.09 -0.68
C ALA A 164 -4.99 0.82 -1.40
N LEU A 165 -5.89 -0.13 -1.67
CA LEU A 165 -5.56 -1.34 -2.44
C LEU A 165 -5.21 -1.03 -3.90
N SER A 166 -5.94 -0.11 -4.55
CA SER A 166 -5.66 0.31 -5.93
C SER A 166 -4.29 0.98 -6.05
N VAL A 167 -3.93 1.85 -5.10
CA VAL A 167 -2.60 2.49 -5.05
C VAL A 167 -1.51 1.45 -4.77
N SER A 168 -1.77 0.47 -3.91
CA SER A 168 -0.82 -0.62 -3.66
C SER A 168 -0.59 -1.47 -4.92
N LEU A 169 -1.67 -1.88 -5.61
CA LEU A 169 -1.60 -2.63 -6.85
C LEU A 169 -0.94 -1.85 -7.98
N SER A 170 -1.06 -0.52 -7.99
CA SER A 170 -0.37 0.30 -8.99
C SER A 170 1.14 0.10 -8.98
N ARG A 171 1.75 -0.29 -7.83
CA ARG A 171 3.19 -0.62 -7.74
C ARG A 171 3.56 -1.87 -8.54
N VAL A 172 2.62 -2.79 -8.70
CA VAL A 172 2.79 -3.98 -9.57
C VAL A 172 2.54 -3.59 -11.03
N ILE A 173 1.50 -2.77 -11.28
CA ILE A 173 1.16 -2.29 -12.63
C ILE A 173 2.34 -1.55 -13.27
N VAL A 174 3.04 -0.69 -12.52
CA VAL A 174 4.23 0.04 -13.03
C VAL A 174 5.52 -0.78 -12.94
N ALA A 175 5.44 -2.07 -12.63
CA ALA A 175 6.57 -2.99 -12.51
C ALA A 175 7.66 -2.56 -11.49
N ALA A 176 7.29 -1.76 -10.49
CA ALA A 176 8.21 -1.33 -9.43
C ALA A 176 8.41 -2.38 -8.33
N HIS A 177 7.41 -3.26 -8.13
CA HIS A 177 7.38 -4.30 -7.10
C HIS A 177 6.65 -5.55 -7.60
N TRP A 178 6.97 -6.69 -7.00
CA TRP A 178 6.21 -7.93 -7.14
C TRP A 178 4.90 -7.86 -6.36
N LEU A 179 3.91 -8.69 -6.75
CA LEU A 179 2.68 -8.78 -5.96
C LEU A 179 2.95 -9.27 -4.53
N SER A 180 3.91 -10.15 -4.36
CA SER A 180 4.35 -10.66 -3.05
C SER A 180 5.05 -9.63 -2.15
N ASP A 181 5.38 -8.43 -2.65
CA ASP A 181 6.04 -7.35 -1.89
C ASP A 181 5.03 -6.32 -1.33
N ILE A 182 3.74 -6.39 -1.74
CA ILE A 182 2.69 -5.46 -1.33
C ILE A 182 1.67 -6.15 -0.41
#